data_f54f03f6fa87fb92af81250d32aace8f
#
_entry.id   f54f03f6fa87fb92af81250d32aace8f
#
_cell.length_a   1.000
_cell.length_b   1.000
_cell.length_c   1.000
_cell.angle_alpha   90.00
_cell.angle_beta   90.00
_cell.angle_gamma   90.00
#
_symmetry.space_group_name_H-M   'P 1'
#
loop_
_entity.id
_entity.type
_entity.pdbx_description
1 polymer ?
#
loop_
_entity_poly.entity_id
_entity_poly.type
_entity_poly.pdbx_seq_one_letter_code
_entity_poly.pdbx_strand_id
1 'polypeptide(L)'
;MSVISRQFAKDILLSTIFVLIVLIALFAFFDLIGQLDDLGADYTIGRAFLTTSLTLPSRAYEVMPLAVLLASVYTMSKWASTSEFTVLRASGCSPWRLARSLLIPGVICVLATYGLGEIVAPAAQRFAQEVRSGTNASLSIRGFASGAWVRDVINSPEDGRVERYINVRNLSASDRQLTGAWRMFEFNRDDGRLVRLVRAESGRWTGTGWESSSR
;
A
#
# COMPACT_ATOMS: atom_id res chain seq x y z
N MET A 1 -6.60 -14.21 36.54
CA MET A 1 -5.51 -14.71 35.66
C MET A 1 -4.36 -15.15 36.54
N SER A 2 -3.81 -16.37 36.34
CA SER A 2 -2.61 -16.78 37.06
C SER A 2 -1.43 -15.89 36.64
N VAL A 3 -0.48 -15.67 37.55
CA VAL A 3 0.73 -14.87 37.29
C VAL A 3 1.44 -15.39 36.04
N ILE A 4 1.44 -16.69 35.84
CA ILE A 4 2.07 -17.40 34.72
C ILE A 4 1.41 -17.02 33.36
N SER A 5 0.06 -16.99 33.29
CA SER A 5 -0.61 -16.65 32.04
C SER A 5 -0.39 -15.18 31.64
N ARG A 6 -0.19 -14.30 32.63
CA ARG A 6 0.17 -12.90 32.39
C ARG A 6 1.61 -12.77 31.86
N GLN A 7 2.54 -13.53 32.44
CA GLN A 7 3.92 -13.59 32.00
C GLN A 7 4.01 -14.05 30.54
N PHE A 8 3.35 -15.17 30.24
CA PHE A 8 3.32 -15.74 28.91
C PHE A 8 2.74 -14.78 27.85
N ALA A 9 1.62 -14.12 28.17
CA ALA A 9 1.04 -13.11 27.29
C ALA A 9 2.00 -11.93 27.04
N LYS A 10 2.71 -11.48 28.09
CA LYS A 10 3.71 -10.42 28.00
C LYS A 10 4.88 -10.83 27.10
N ASP A 11 5.38 -12.06 27.26
CA ASP A 11 6.51 -12.55 26.46
C ASP A 11 6.14 -12.64 24.97
N ILE A 12 4.91 -13.09 24.63
CA ILE A 12 4.43 -13.12 23.25
C ILE A 12 4.34 -11.70 22.68
N LEU A 13 3.73 -10.76 23.41
CA LEU A 13 3.61 -9.37 22.93
C LEU A 13 4.97 -8.70 22.74
N LEU A 14 5.89 -8.89 23.67
CA LEU A 14 7.23 -8.35 23.59
C LEU A 14 8.01 -8.93 22.39
N SER A 15 7.93 -10.24 22.20
CA SER A 15 8.52 -10.93 21.03
C SER A 15 7.88 -10.46 19.73
N THR A 16 6.56 -10.22 19.71
CA THR A 16 5.86 -9.70 18.52
C THR A 16 6.36 -8.31 18.18
N ILE A 17 6.48 -7.41 19.16
CA ILE A 17 7.00 -6.06 18.94
C ILE A 17 8.44 -6.12 18.42
N PHE A 18 9.28 -6.96 19.00
CA PHE A 18 10.67 -7.12 18.57
C PHE A 18 10.76 -7.60 17.12
N VAL A 19 10.06 -8.68 16.76
CA VAL A 19 10.05 -9.23 15.40
C VAL A 19 9.46 -8.21 14.42
N LEU A 20 8.40 -7.51 14.82
CA LEU A 20 7.77 -6.47 14.01
C LEU A 20 8.76 -5.34 13.68
N ILE A 21 9.50 -4.84 14.68
CA ILE A 21 10.51 -3.80 14.48
C ILE A 21 11.58 -4.27 13.51
N VAL A 22 12.07 -5.50 13.66
CA VAL A 22 13.10 -6.06 12.77
C VAL A 22 12.60 -6.16 11.33
N LEU A 23 11.37 -6.65 11.14
CA LEU A 23 10.77 -6.77 9.81
C LEU A 23 10.52 -5.39 9.18
N ILE A 24 9.98 -4.43 9.95
CA ILE A 24 9.78 -3.06 9.46
C ILE A 24 11.10 -2.42 9.07
N ALA A 25 12.15 -2.57 9.87
CA ALA A 25 13.48 -2.02 9.56
C ALA A 25 14.03 -2.63 8.26
N LEU A 26 13.85 -3.93 8.05
CA LEU A 26 14.25 -4.60 6.83
C LEU A 26 13.52 -4.07 5.61
N PHE A 27 12.18 -3.97 5.68
CA PHE A 27 11.38 -3.41 4.58
C PHE A 27 11.65 -1.93 4.34
N ALA A 28 11.83 -1.13 5.41
CA ALA A 28 12.20 0.28 5.30
C ALA A 28 13.54 0.47 4.56
N PHE A 29 14.49 -0.42 4.81
CA PHE A 29 15.77 -0.42 4.11
C PHE A 29 15.60 -0.67 2.60
N PHE A 30 14.82 -1.69 2.21
CA PHE A 30 14.56 -1.96 0.80
C PHE A 30 13.73 -0.86 0.13
N ASP A 31 12.72 -0.33 0.81
CA ASP A 31 11.92 0.79 0.31
C ASP A 31 12.79 2.04 0.09
N LEU A 32 13.75 2.30 1.00
CA LEU A 32 14.67 3.41 0.85
C LEU A 32 15.61 3.22 -0.35
N ILE A 33 16.18 2.03 -0.54
CA ILE A 33 17.00 1.73 -1.72
C ILE A 33 16.21 1.96 -3.00
N GLY A 34 14.97 1.46 -3.07
CA GLY A 34 14.14 1.66 -4.26
C GLY A 34 13.82 3.14 -4.55
N GLN A 35 13.78 4.00 -3.52
CA GLN A 35 13.59 5.43 -3.69
C GLN A 35 14.88 6.18 -4.08
N LEU A 36 16.06 5.59 -3.87
CA LEU A 36 17.32 6.19 -4.30
C LEU A 36 17.46 6.19 -5.83
N ASP A 37 16.86 5.22 -6.51
CA ASP A 37 16.86 5.15 -7.97
C ASP A 37 16.02 6.29 -8.60
N ASP A 38 15.09 6.88 -7.84
CA ASP A 38 14.24 7.99 -8.28
C ASP A 38 14.82 9.38 -7.94
N LEU A 39 16.05 9.46 -7.37
CA LEU A 39 16.69 10.73 -7.05
C LEU A 39 16.96 11.56 -8.32
N GLY A 40 16.52 12.80 -8.31
CA GLY A 40 16.71 13.77 -9.37
C GLY A 40 16.76 15.20 -8.82
N ALA A 41 16.80 16.19 -9.71
CA ALA A 41 16.90 17.61 -9.35
C ALA A 41 15.81 18.06 -8.34
N ASP A 42 14.63 17.43 -8.39
CA ASP A 42 13.47 17.79 -7.57
C ASP A 42 13.18 16.84 -6.40
N TYR A 43 13.83 15.67 -6.33
CA TYR A 43 13.60 14.68 -5.30
C TYR A 43 14.83 14.46 -4.42
N THR A 44 14.81 15.08 -3.24
CA THR A 44 15.92 15.11 -2.30
C THR A 44 15.93 13.87 -1.38
N ILE A 45 17.10 13.44 -0.91
CA ILE A 45 17.28 12.34 0.07
C ILE A 45 16.39 12.53 1.32
N GLY A 46 16.23 13.76 1.81
CA GLY A 46 15.35 14.06 2.94
C GLY A 46 13.88 13.75 2.66
N ARG A 47 13.41 13.97 1.44
CA ARG A 47 12.05 13.61 1.03
C ARG A 47 11.89 12.10 0.86
N ALA A 48 12.88 11.41 0.34
CA ALA A 48 12.90 9.96 0.26
C ALA A 48 12.74 9.35 1.66
N PHE A 49 13.54 9.82 2.63
CA PHE A 49 13.45 9.37 4.01
C PHE A 49 12.08 9.68 4.65
N LEU A 50 11.55 10.88 4.44
CA LEU A 50 10.23 11.26 4.95
C LEU A 50 9.12 10.38 4.34
N THR A 51 9.16 10.15 3.04
CA THR A 51 8.18 9.30 2.35
C THR A 51 8.27 7.86 2.84
N THR A 52 9.49 7.31 2.98
CA THR A 52 9.69 5.98 3.56
C THR A 52 9.12 5.91 4.98
N SER A 53 9.40 6.90 5.82
CA SER A 53 8.87 6.93 7.19
C SER A 53 7.34 6.97 7.23
N LEU A 54 6.70 7.68 6.32
CA LEU A 54 5.24 7.73 6.19
C LEU A 54 4.62 6.43 5.64
N THR A 55 5.40 5.58 4.97
CA THR A 55 4.92 4.26 4.51
C THR A 55 5.07 3.17 5.56
N LEU A 56 5.86 3.38 6.64
CA LEU A 56 6.09 2.38 7.69
C LEU A 56 4.81 1.82 8.33
N PRO A 57 3.76 2.62 8.65
CA PRO A 57 2.53 2.09 9.21
C PRO A 57 1.83 1.08 8.29
N SER A 58 1.85 1.31 6.99
CA SER A 58 1.30 0.36 6.01
C SER A 58 2.11 -0.93 5.95
N ARG A 59 3.44 -0.82 5.99
CA ARG A 59 4.32 -2.00 6.08
C ARG A 59 4.11 -2.77 7.37
N ALA A 60 3.96 -2.07 8.51
CA ALA A 60 3.63 -2.69 9.78
C ALA A 60 2.35 -3.51 9.71
N TYR A 61 1.30 -2.96 9.10
CA TYR A 61 0.05 -3.67 8.87
C TYR A 61 0.25 -4.94 8.02
N GLU A 62 0.97 -4.84 6.91
CA GLU A 62 1.22 -5.96 5.98
C GLU A 62 1.98 -7.11 6.65
N VAL A 63 3.00 -6.81 7.48
CA VAL A 63 3.86 -7.82 8.10
C VAL A 63 3.38 -8.30 9.47
N MET A 64 2.35 -7.68 10.04
CA MET A 64 1.84 -8.00 11.38
C MET A 64 1.47 -9.49 11.55
N PRO A 65 0.75 -10.15 10.63
CA PRO A 65 0.43 -11.56 10.76
C PRO A 65 1.68 -12.44 10.82
N LEU A 66 2.67 -12.12 9.99
CA LEU A 66 3.96 -12.83 9.97
C LEU A 66 4.75 -12.63 11.26
N ALA A 67 4.77 -11.39 11.77
CA ALA A 67 5.42 -11.06 13.03
C ALA A 67 4.81 -11.82 14.21
N VAL A 68 3.48 -11.87 14.30
CA VAL A 68 2.76 -12.61 15.35
C VAL A 68 3.04 -14.11 15.26
N LEU A 69 3.06 -14.66 14.05
CA LEU A 69 3.37 -16.08 13.84
C LEU A 69 4.79 -16.41 14.30
N LEU A 70 5.79 -15.68 13.83
CA LEU A 70 7.19 -15.90 14.19
C LEU A 70 7.43 -15.71 15.70
N ALA A 71 6.86 -14.67 16.28
CA ALA A 71 6.96 -14.39 17.71
C ALA A 71 6.30 -15.49 18.56
N SER A 72 5.16 -16.01 18.13
CA SER A 72 4.46 -17.09 18.82
C SER A 72 5.30 -18.38 18.83
N VAL A 73 5.84 -18.75 17.66
CA VAL A 73 6.73 -19.93 17.53
C VAL A 73 7.99 -19.77 18.38
N TYR A 74 8.63 -18.60 18.32
CA TYR A 74 9.82 -18.29 19.13
C TYR A 74 9.52 -18.40 20.62
N THR A 75 8.46 -17.76 21.10
CA THR A 75 8.11 -17.76 22.54
C THR A 75 7.76 -19.16 23.01
N MET A 76 6.99 -19.94 22.23
CA MET A 76 6.66 -21.33 22.55
C MET A 76 7.92 -22.19 22.63
N SER A 77 8.83 -22.07 21.68
CA SER A 77 10.12 -22.79 21.66
C SER A 77 10.97 -22.45 22.89
N LYS A 78 11.07 -21.15 23.22
CA LYS A 78 11.78 -20.68 24.41
C LYS A 78 11.23 -21.32 25.69
N TRP A 79 9.92 -21.27 25.89
CA TRP A 79 9.26 -21.87 27.08
C TRP A 79 9.39 -23.39 27.13
N ALA A 80 9.43 -24.07 25.99
CA ALA A 80 9.70 -25.50 25.92
C ALA A 80 11.14 -25.85 26.32
N SER A 81 12.12 -25.03 25.88
CA SER A 81 13.54 -25.27 26.17
C SER A 81 13.92 -24.94 27.61
N THR A 82 13.28 -23.97 28.26
CA THR A 82 13.55 -23.60 29.67
C THR A 82 12.82 -24.47 30.70
N SER A 83 12.20 -25.58 30.29
CA SER A 83 11.44 -26.47 31.16
C SER A 83 10.25 -25.82 31.90
N GLU A 84 9.95 -24.57 31.65
CA GLU A 84 8.81 -23.84 32.23
C GLU A 84 7.49 -24.54 31.88
N PHE A 85 7.42 -25.07 30.67
CA PHE A 85 6.28 -25.85 30.19
C PHE A 85 6.12 -27.16 30.97
N THR A 86 7.21 -27.83 31.35
CA THR A 86 7.20 -29.05 32.13
C THR A 86 6.72 -28.78 33.56
N VAL A 87 7.19 -27.70 34.18
CA VAL A 87 6.74 -27.27 35.53
C VAL A 87 5.25 -26.91 35.50
N LEU A 88 4.77 -26.27 34.46
CA LEU A 88 3.35 -25.96 34.26
C LEU A 88 2.49 -27.25 34.17
N ARG A 89 2.95 -28.23 33.45
CA ARG A 89 2.25 -29.54 33.37
C ARG A 89 2.28 -30.30 34.70
N ALA A 90 3.41 -30.26 35.38
CA ALA A 90 3.55 -30.90 36.70
C ALA A 90 2.65 -30.25 37.78
N SER A 91 2.35 -28.94 37.65
CA SER A 91 1.41 -28.24 38.51
C SER A 91 -0.08 -28.47 38.19
N GLY A 92 -0.39 -29.42 37.26
CA GLY A 92 -1.77 -29.78 36.90
C GLY A 92 -2.45 -28.77 35.95
N CYS A 93 -1.68 -27.92 35.28
CA CYS A 93 -2.25 -26.98 34.32
C CYS A 93 -2.66 -27.70 33.03
N SER A 94 -3.96 -27.69 32.72
CA SER A 94 -4.49 -28.27 31.49
C SER A 94 -3.97 -27.53 30.25
N PRO A 95 -3.62 -28.22 29.15
CA PRO A 95 -3.26 -27.64 27.89
C PRO A 95 -4.30 -26.62 27.36
N TRP A 96 -5.58 -26.90 27.62
CA TRP A 96 -6.68 -26.00 27.24
C TRP A 96 -6.65 -24.65 27.98
N ARG A 97 -6.25 -24.67 29.24
CA ARG A 97 -6.09 -23.45 30.04
C ARG A 97 -4.96 -22.58 29.50
N LEU A 98 -3.87 -23.21 29.04
CA LEU A 98 -2.76 -22.52 28.39
C LEU A 98 -3.17 -21.94 27.04
N ALA A 99 -3.87 -22.72 26.21
CA ALA A 99 -4.40 -22.26 24.94
C ALA A 99 -5.34 -21.05 25.11
N ARG A 100 -6.20 -21.06 26.14
CA ARG A 100 -7.06 -19.92 26.44
C ARG A 100 -6.29 -18.69 26.88
N SER A 101 -5.10 -18.82 27.45
CA SER A 101 -4.26 -17.67 27.81
C SER A 101 -3.65 -16.97 26.58
N LEU A 102 -3.57 -17.66 25.42
CA LEU A 102 -3.14 -17.10 24.14
C LEU A 102 -4.19 -16.18 23.51
N LEU A 103 -5.46 -16.31 23.87
CA LEU A 103 -6.53 -15.48 23.30
C LEU A 103 -6.31 -13.98 23.62
N ILE A 104 -5.77 -13.67 24.80
CA ILE A 104 -5.57 -12.27 25.21
C ILE A 104 -4.54 -11.56 24.33
N PRO A 105 -3.28 -12.06 24.22
CA PRO A 105 -2.32 -11.43 23.31
C PRO A 105 -2.79 -11.49 21.85
N GLY A 106 -3.51 -12.56 21.44
CA GLY A 106 -4.10 -12.65 20.11
C GLY A 106 -5.10 -11.54 19.82
N VAL A 107 -6.05 -11.30 20.72
CA VAL A 107 -7.02 -10.20 20.58
C VAL A 107 -6.32 -8.83 20.55
N ILE A 108 -5.31 -8.62 21.40
CA ILE A 108 -4.53 -7.37 21.39
C ILE A 108 -3.85 -7.18 20.03
N CYS A 109 -3.23 -8.23 19.49
CA CYS A 109 -2.59 -8.15 18.17
C CYS A 109 -3.60 -7.87 17.05
N VAL A 110 -4.80 -8.48 17.08
CA VAL A 110 -5.88 -8.23 16.11
C VAL A 110 -6.33 -6.77 16.18
N LEU A 111 -6.59 -6.24 17.38
CA LEU A 111 -7.00 -4.85 17.57
C LEU A 111 -5.90 -3.87 17.13
N ALA A 112 -4.64 -4.19 17.43
CA ALA A 112 -3.49 -3.39 16.97
C ALA A 112 -3.39 -3.40 15.44
N THR A 113 -3.53 -4.56 14.80
CA THR A 113 -3.52 -4.69 13.34
C THR A 113 -4.65 -3.89 12.70
N TYR A 114 -5.86 -3.99 13.25
CA TYR A 114 -7.02 -3.25 12.78
C TYR A 114 -6.80 -1.72 12.91
N GLY A 115 -6.33 -1.27 14.07
CA GLY A 115 -6.03 0.16 14.30
C GLY A 115 -4.94 0.69 13.37
N LEU A 116 -3.89 -0.10 13.11
CA LEU A 116 -2.85 0.26 12.15
C LEU A 116 -3.39 0.33 10.72
N GLY A 117 -4.18 -0.65 10.29
CA GLY A 117 -4.68 -0.74 8.92
C GLY A 117 -5.79 0.26 8.58
N GLU A 118 -6.74 0.48 9.48
CA GLU A 118 -7.91 1.32 9.21
C GLU A 118 -7.72 2.79 9.58
N ILE A 119 -6.86 3.09 10.55
CA ILE A 119 -6.71 4.46 11.07
C ILE A 119 -5.34 5.04 10.69
N VAL A 120 -4.26 4.36 11.07
CA VAL A 120 -2.91 4.94 10.97
C VAL A 120 -2.38 4.89 9.54
N ALA A 121 -2.50 3.74 8.87
CA ALA A 121 -1.98 3.55 7.52
C ALA A 121 -2.64 4.48 6.48
N PRO A 122 -3.99 4.65 6.42
CA PRO A 122 -4.62 5.56 5.45
C PRO A 122 -4.25 7.02 5.71
N ALA A 123 -4.16 7.44 6.98
CA ALA A 123 -3.76 8.79 7.33
C ALA A 123 -2.31 9.06 6.86
N ALA A 124 -1.39 8.17 7.18
CA ALA A 124 0.01 8.29 6.79
C ALA A 124 0.20 8.28 5.27
N GLN A 125 -0.54 7.45 4.54
CA GLN A 125 -0.51 7.41 3.08
C GLN A 125 -0.99 8.71 2.42
N ARG A 126 -2.03 9.35 2.97
CA ARG A 126 -2.50 10.66 2.48
C ARG A 126 -1.40 11.72 2.62
N PHE A 127 -0.74 11.81 3.77
CA PHE A 127 0.39 12.71 3.96
C PHE A 127 1.58 12.38 3.04
N ALA A 128 1.86 11.10 2.83
CA ALA A 128 2.90 10.70 1.88
C ALA A 128 2.61 11.14 0.45
N GLN A 129 1.34 11.09 0.03
CA GLN A 129 0.90 11.56 -1.28
C GLN A 129 1.00 13.08 -1.38
N GLU A 130 0.63 13.84 -0.34
CA GLU A 130 0.78 15.30 -0.29
C GLU A 130 2.25 15.72 -0.41
N VAL A 131 3.15 15.06 0.29
CA VAL A 131 4.60 15.31 0.20
C VAL A 131 5.14 15.01 -1.21
N ARG A 132 4.63 13.97 -1.86
CA ARG A 132 4.98 13.65 -3.25
C ARG A 132 4.38 14.64 -4.24
N SER A 133 3.14 15.09 -4.03
CA SER A 133 2.41 16.00 -4.93
C SER A 133 2.90 17.43 -4.84
N GLY A 134 3.48 17.85 -3.72
CA GLY A 134 3.95 19.24 -3.48
C GLY A 134 5.11 19.68 -4.36
N THR A 135 5.65 18.81 -5.21
CA THR A 135 6.81 19.11 -6.06
C THR A 135 6.51 19.16 -7.56
N ASN A 136 5.33 19.08 -7.97
CA ASN A 136 4.72 19.16 -9.30
C ASN A 136 3.52 18.23 -9.27
N ALA A 137 2.34 18.77 -9.43
CA ALA A 137 1.12 18.02 -9.65
C ALA A 137 1.14 17.31 -11.03
N SER A 138 2.27 16.72 -11.37
CA SER A 138 2.30 15.68 -12.37
C SER A 138 1.68 14.46 -11.67
N LEU A 139 0.43 14.16 -11.97
CA LEU A 139 -0.13 12.85 -11.84
C LEU A 139 0.78 11.90 -12.64
N SER A 140 1.94 11.61 -12.06
CA SER A 140 2.86 10.62 -12.59
C SER A 140 2.19 9.27 -12.35
N ILE A 141 1.36 8.85 -13.29
CA ILE A 141 0.82 7.49 -13.35
C ILE A 141 1.98 6.58 -13.76
N ARG A 142 3.01 6.54 -12.93
CA ARG A 142 4.22 5.72 -13.11
C ARG A 142 4.04 4.27 -12.69
N GLY A 143 2.83 3.87 -12.27
CA GLY A 143 2.57 2.52 -11.76
C GLY A 143 2.25 1.46 -12.82
N PHE A 144 1.92 1.86 -14.03
CA PHE A 144 1.53 0.90 -15.07
C PHE A 144 2.42 1.04 -16.29
N ALA A 145 3.17 -0.01 -16.63
CA ALA A 145 4.00 -0.06 -17.84
C ALA A 145 3.19 0.23 -19.13
N SER A 146 1.88 0.02 -19.10
CA SER A 146 0.93 0.30 -20.19
C SER A 146 0.33 1.72 -20.17
N GLY A 147 0.58 2.54 -19.13
CA GLY A 147 -0.11 3.82 -18.89
C GLY A 147 -1.47 3.67 -18.21
N ALA A 148 -2.13 4.80 -17.91
CA ALA A 148 -3.49 4.79 -17.37
C ALA A 148 -4.52 4.61 -18.46
N TRP A 149 -5.52 3.78 -18.17
CA TRP A 149 -6.67 3.57 -19.03
C TRP A 149 -7.92 4.14 -18.38
N VAL A 150 -8.59 5.03 -19.09
CA VAL A 150 -9.89 5.58 -18.68
C VAL A 150 -10.92 5.11 -19.68
N ARG A 151 -12.03 4.56 -19.20
CA ARG A 151 -13.21 4.18 -20.01
C ARG A 151 -14.30 5.17 -19.76
N ASP A 152 -14.89 5.69 -20.84
CA ASP A 152 -16.05 6.55 -20.83
C ASP A 152 -17.07 6.06 -21.87
N VAL A 153 -18.35 6.34 -21.64
CA VAL A 153 -19.44 6.00 -22.58
C VAL A 153 -20.12 7.29 -22.97
N ILE A 154 -20.02 7.63 -24.24
CA ILE A 154 -20.62 8.84 -24.78
C ILE A 154 -21.71 8.49 -25.80
N ASN A 155 -22.71 9.37 -25.93
CA ASN A 155 -23.67 9.30 -27.00
C ASN A 155 -23.19 10.23 -28.12
N SER A 156 -22.72 9.64 -29.22
CA SER A 156 -22.36 10.41 -30.43
C SER A 156 -23.61 10.61 -31.28
N PRO A 157 -23.83 11.82 -31.85
CA PRO A 157 -24.95 12.06 -32.76
C PRO A 157 -24.86 11.23 -34.06
N GLU A 158 -23.66 10.84 -34.48
CA GLU A 158 -23.40 10.15 -35.74
C GLU A 158 -23.34 8.62 -35.59
N ASP A 159 -22.77 8.13 -34.47
CA ASP A 159 -22.42 6.72 -34.28
C ASP A 159 -23.19 6.05 -33.14
N GLY A 160 -24.18 6.73 -32.53
CA GLY A 160 -24.97 6.20 -31.45
C GLY A 160 -24.19 6.10 -30.14
N ARG A 161 -24.30 4.98 -29.43
CA ARG A 161 -23.55 4.74 -28.19
C ARG A 161 -22.13 4.29 -28.50
N VAL A 162 -21.17 5.12 -28.13
CA VAL A 162 -19.74 4.89 -28.35
C VAL A 162 -19.03 4.68 -27.03
N GLU A 163 -18.27 3.60 -26.90
CA GLU A 163 -17.36 3.37 -25.80
C GLU A 163 -15.99 3.94 -26.15
N ARG A 164 -15.54 4.88 -25.32
CA ARG A 164 -14.27 5.56 -25.48
C ARG A 164 -13.27 5.02 -24.46
N TYR A 165 -12.11 4.58 -24.94
CA TYR A 165 -10.96 4.17 -24.13
C TYR A 165 -9.83 5.15 -24.36
N ILE A 166 -9.39 5.81 -23.29
CA ILE A 166 -8.28 6.77 -23.33
C ILE A 166 -7.09 6.16 -22.60
N ASN A 167 -5.99 6.01 -23.31
CA ASN A 167 -4.72 5.59 -22.73
C ASN A 167 -3.77 6.78 -22.65
N VAL A 168 -3.28 7.08 -21.44
CA VAL A 168 -2.33 8.17 -21.20
C VAL A 168 -1.07 7.60 -20.59
N ARG A 169 0.07 7.73 -21.26
CA ARG A 169 1.34 7.17 -20.81
C ARG A 169 2.08 8.02 -19.79
N ASN A 170 2.11 9.32 -19.99
CA ASN A 170 2.78 10.26 -19.11
C ASN A 170 1.87 11.46 -18.91
N LEU A 171 1.28 11.59 -17.73
CA LEU A 171 0.44 12.71 -17.38
C LEU A 171 1.28 13.67 -16.55
N SER A 172 1.79 14.74 -17.15
CA SER A 172 2.31 15.88 -16.42
C SER A 172 1.21 16.94 -16.38
N ALA A 173 0.57 17.11 -15.24
CA ALA A 173 -0.43 18.14 -15.01
C ALA A 173 0.27 19.40 -14.50
N SER A 174 0.95 20.10 -15.37
CA SER A 174 1.45 21.44 -15.10
C SER A 174 0.51 22.43 -15.78
N ASP A 175 -0.15 23.26 -14.96
CA ASP A 175 -0.90 24.44 -15.41
C ASP A 175 -2.00 24.18 -16.46
N ARG A 176 -2.88 23.17 -16.21
CA ARG A 176 -3.98 22.76 -17.10
C ARG A 176 -3.54 22.23 -18.48
N GLN A 177 -2.28 21.86 -18.62
CA GLN A 177 -1.76 21.21 -19.82
C GLN A 177 -1.52 19.73 -19.51
N LEU A 178 -2.11 18.84 -20.31
CA LEU A 178 -1.72 17.44 -20.39
C LEU A 178 -0.52 17.36 -21.34
N THR A 179 0.68 17.30 -20.77
CA THR A 179 1.88 17.01 -21.55
C THR A 179 2.13 15.51 -21.51
N GLY A 180 1.98 14.85 -22.64
CA GLY A 180 2.26 13.43 -22.77
C GLY A 180 1.48 12.81 -23.92
N ALA A 181 2.04 11.75 -24.49
CA ALA A 181 1.37 11.01 -25.56
C ALA A 181 0.13 10.30 -25.02
N TRP A 182 -1.01 10.60 -25.61
CA TRP A 182 -2.24 9.92 -25.31
C TRP A 182 -2.86 9.31 -26.56
N ARG A 183 -3.63 8.23 -26.37
CA ARG A 183 -4.33 7.51 -27.42
C ARG A 183 -5.78 7.35 -27.01
N MET A 184 -6.70 7.61 -27.92
CA MET A 184 -8.12 7.44 -27.72
C MET A 184 -8.64 6.46 -28.76
N PHE A 185 -9.34 5.45 -28.29
CA PHE A 185 -10.00 4.43 -29.09
C PHE A 185 -11.51 4.57 -28.89
N GLU A 186 -12.26 4.71 -29.93
CA GLU A 186 -13.72 4.77 -29.89
C GLU A 186 -14.29 3.55 -30.58
N PHE A 187 -15.10 2.79 -29.85
CA PHE A 187 -15.77 1.59 -30.35
C PHE A 187 -17.28 1.81 -30.34
N ASN A 188 -17.96 1.44 -31.42
CA ASN A 188 -19.40 1.36 -31.40
C ASN A 188 -19.81 0.23 -30.48
N ARG A 189 -20.75 0.51 -29.56
CA ARG A 189 -21.18 -0.44 -28.53
C ARG A 189 -22.03 -1.60 -29.09
N ASP A 190 -22.74 -1.37 -30.19
CA ASP A 190 -23.71 -2.34 -30.71
C ASP A 190 -23.02 -3.42 -31.56
N ASP A 191 -21.98 -3.06 -32.31
CA ASP A 191 -21.26 -3.99 -33.18
C ASP A 191 -19.77 -4.22 -32.80
N GLY A 192 -19.28 -3.51 -31.79
CA GLY A 192 -17.89 -3.64 -31.30
C GLY A 192 -16.82 -3.15 -32.27
N ARG A 193 -17.20 -2.46 -33.35
CA ARG A 193 -16.25 -1.96 -34.36
C ARG A 193 -15.51 -0.74 -33.85
N LEU A 194 -14.21 -0.63 -34.17
CA LEU A 194 -13.43 0.57 -33.95
C LEU A 194 -13.89 1.65 -34.92
N VAL A 195 -14.49 2.72 -34.39
CA VAL A 195 -15.01 3.85 -35.17
C VAL A 195 -13.92 4.90 -35.39
N ARG A 196 -13.13 5.17 -34.34
CA ARG A 196 -12.10 6.22 -34.38
C ARG A 196 -10.90 5.86 -33.53
N LEU A 197 -9.72 6.19 -34.06
CA LEU A 197 -8.45 6.14 -33.33
C LEU A 197 -7.80 7.53 -33.40
N VAL A 198 -7.66 8.19 -32.26
CA VAL A 198 -6.97 9.47 -32.15
C VAL A 198 -5.67 9.26 -31.39
N ARG A 199 -4.58 9.84 -31.91
CA ARG A 199 -3.28 9.81 -31.28
C ARG A 199 -2.77 11.25 -31.21
N ALA A 200 -2.38 11.70 -30.01
CA ALA A 200 -1.82 13.04 -29.84
C ALA A 200 -0.59 13.00 -28.92
N GLU A 201 0.36 13.85 -29.17
CA GLU A 201 1.58 14.00 -28.38
C GLU A 201 1.37 14.93 -27.17
N SER A 202 0.44 15.86 -27.28
CA SER A 202 0.06 16.77 -26.20
C SER A 202 -1.40 17.21 -26.32
N GLY A 203 -1.99 17.61 -25.19
CA GLY A 203 -3.35 18.18 -25.15
C GLY A 203 -3.41 19.34 -24.17
N ARG A 204 -4.17 20.38 -24.51
CA ARG A 204 -4.45 21.53 -23.66
C ARG A 204 -5.94 21.62 -23.38
N TRP A 205 -6.29 21.86 -22.11
CA TRP A 205 -7.67 22.15 -21.73
C TRP A 205 -8.01 23.62 -21.96
N THR A 206 -9.00 23.92 -22.79
CA THR A 206 -9.41 25.30 -23.16
C THR A 206 -10.57 25.85 -22.33
N GLY A 207 -11.02 25.11 -21.32
CA GLY A 207 -12.19 25.48 -20.49
C GLY A 207 -13.50 24.87 -20.97
N THR A 208 -13.63 24.59 -22.26
CA THR A 208 -14.81 23.95 -22.87
C THR A 208 -14.49 22.62 -23.53
N GLY A 209 -13.22 22.32 -23.80
CA GLY A 209 -12.81 21.09 -24.47
C GLY A 209 -11.29 20.90 -24.47
N TRP A 210 -10.88 19.73 -24.95
CA TRP A 210 -9.47 19.39 -25.13
C TRP A 210 -9.06 19.69 -26.57
N GLU A 211 -8.07 20.55 -26.74
CA GLU A 211 -7.38 20.73 -28.02
C GLU A 211 -6.14 19.84 -28.05
N SER A 212 -6.06 18.99 -29.08
CA SER A 212 -4.93 18.11 -29.31
C SER A 212 -3.98 18.72 -30.34
N SER A 213 -2.68 18.75 -30.03
CA SER A 213 -1.65 19.05 -31.03
C SER A 213 -1.09 17.75 -31.56
N SER A 214 -1.36 17.45 -32.83
CA SER A 214 -0.68 16.43 -33.61
C SER A 214 0.30 17.11 -34.57
N ARG A 215 1.53 16.66 -34.58
CA ARG A 215 2.44 16.90 -35.69
C ARG A 215 2.32 15.81 -36.72
#